data_8ce44584ec5fdb16d2dee733f1558768
#
_entry.id   8ce44584ec5fdb16d2dee733f1558768
#
_cell.length_a   1.000
_cell.length_b   1.000
_cell.length_c   1.000
_cell.angle_alpha   90.00
_cell.angle_beta   90.00
_cell.angle_gamma   90.00
#
_symmetry.space_group_name_H-M   'P 1'
#
loop_
_entity.id
_entity.type
_entity.pdbx_description
1 polymer ?
#
loop_
_entity_poly.entity_id
_entity_poly.type
_entity_poly.pdbx_seq_one_letter_code
_entity_poly.pdbx_strand_id
1 'polypeptide(L)'
;LLYREERMNDQKKYDFVIYGASGFTGKLVVEYALSKYLDANSISWALAGRNMEKLNNLKKDLNIPDQIDILEVDSTNQQSIDNLVSLTKCVLTTVGPYQLYGEKIIRTCISSGTDYVDLCGEPGWMHKIISECSDDAKKSGSRIIFSCGFDSIPFDLGVLFAQEETMSRYNKYASSVRGRVRGMNGEFSGGTAASMKATMSSLKTNPAVSYTHLTLPTKQDGG
;
A
#
# COMPACT_ATOMS: atom_id res chain seq x y z
N LEU A 1 -4.76 -9.31 22.81
CA LEU A 1 -3.31 -9.01 22.86
C LEU A 1 -2.57 -10.28 22.43
N LEU A 2 -2.38 -10.46 21.12
CA LEU A 2 -1.59 -11.57 20.60
C LEU A 2 -0.11 -11.24 20.86
N TYR A 3 0.57 -12.14 21.53
CA TYR A 3 2.00 -12.15 21.75
C TYR A 3 2.71 -11.91 20.40
N ARG A 4 3.46 -10.82 20.32
CA ARG A 4 4.33 -10.50 19.20
C ARG A 4 5.58 -11.35 19.42
N GLU A 5 5.67 -12.52 18.79
CA GLU A 5 6.98 -13.18 18.64
C GLU A 5 7.92 -12.18 17.98
N GLU A 6 9.11 -11.99 18.52
CA GLU A 6 10.15 -11.13 17.94
C GLU A 6 10.42 -11.60 16.51
N ARG A 7 9.91 -10.84 15.55
CA ARG A 7 10.16 -11.13 14.14
C ARG A 7 11.60 -10.76 13.85
N MET A 8 12.29 -11.50 12.97
CA MET A 8 13.61 -11.14 12.41
C MET A 8 13.64 -9.70 11.84
N ASN A 9 12.51 -9.04 11.80
CA ASN A 9 12.26 -7.69 11.32
C ASN A 9 12.63 -6.59 12.33
N ASP A 10 12.90 -6.90 13.60
CA ASP A 10 13.09 -5.86 14.64
C ASP A 10 14.45 -5.16 14.59
N GLN A 11 15.42 -5.68 13.81
CA GLN A 11 16.75 -5.09 13.65
C GLN A 11 16.89 -4.18 12.41
N LYS A 12 15.80 -3.97 11.64
CA LYS A 12 15.86 -3.13 10.43
C LYS A 12 15.94 -1.66 10.78
N LYS A 13 16.67 -0.90 9.96
CA LYS A 13 16.98 0.52 10.20
C LYS A 13 15.75 1.41 10.23
N TYR A 14 14.74 1.11 9.37
CA TYR A 14 13.54 1.94 9.26
C TYR A 14 12.28 1.14 9.62
N ASP A 15 11.37 1.77 10.33
CA ASP A 15 10.04 1.22 10.56
C ASP A 15 9.23 1.18 9.27
N PHE A 16 9.36 2.22 8.43
CA PHE A 16 8.82 2.20 7.06
C PHE A 16 9.64 3.06 6.10
N VAL A 17 9.52 2.75 4.82
CA VAL A 17 10.08 3.57 3.73
C VAL A 17 8.96 3.95 2.76
N ILE A 18 8.89 5.24 2.40
CA ILE A 18 7.98 5.77 1.37
C ILE A 18 8.66 5.63 0.01
N TYR A 19 8.28 4.61 -0.76
CA TYR A 19 8.81 4.36 -2.09
C TYR A 19 7.95 5.05 -3.16
N GLY A 20 8.57 5.87 -4.00
CA GLY A 20 7.89 6.76 -4.93
C GLY A 20 7.63 8.16 -4.34
N ALA A 21 8.41 8.53 -3.32
CA ALA A 21 8.25 9.77 -2.54
C ALA A 21 8.21 11.05 -3.40
N SER A 22 8.95 11.10 -4.50
CA SER A 22 8.99 12.28 -5.40
C SER A 22 7.84 12.34 -6.42
N GLY A 23 6.93 11.36 -6.43
CA GLY A 23 5.73 11.38 -7.23
C GLY A 23 4.63 12.27 -6.61
N PHE A 24 3.58 12.58 -7.39
CA PHE A 24 2.47 13.42 -6.90
C PHE A 24 1.87 12.90 -5.58
N THR A 25 1.43 11.64 -5.57
CA THR A 25 0.86 11.04 -4.36
C THR A 25 1.92 10.81 -3.28
N GLY A 26 3.14 10.42 -3.69
CA GLY A 26 4.26 10.24 -2.76
C GLY A 26 4.56 11.51 -1.96
N LYS A 27 4.55 12.68 -2.61
CA LYS A 27 4.75 13.98 -1.95
C LYS A 27 3.69 14.22 -0.86
N LEU A 28 2.41 13.96 -1.14
CA LEU A 28 1.34 14.11 -0.16
C LEU A 28 1.52 13.16 1.04
N VAL A 29 1.96 11.93 0.79
CA VAL A 29 2.27 10.96 1.86
C VAL A 29 3.45 11.45 2.70
N VAL A 30 4.49 12.04 2.07
CA VAL A 30 5.64 12.62 2.78
C VAL A 30 5.20 13.81 3.63
N GLU A 31 4.40 14.73 3.10
CA GLU A 31 3.85 15.87 3.85
C GLU A 31 3.08 15.41 5.09
N TYR A 32 2.25 14.37 4.94
CA TYR A 32 1.53 13.79 6.07
C TYR A 32 2.48 13.14 7.08
N ALA A 33 3.47 12.37 6.63
CA ALA A 33 4.44 11.73 7.50
C ALA A 33 5.25 12.75 8.31
N LEU A 34 5.68 13.84 7.68
CA LEU A 34 6.34 14.95 8.36
C LEU A 34 5.45 15.55 9.45
N SER A 35 4.17 15.77 9.16
CA SER A 35 3.23 16.34 10.13
C SER A 35 2.94 15.45 11.33
N LYS A 36 3.13 14.15 11.22
CA LYS A 36 2.76 13.16 12.25
C LYS A 36 3.94 12.52 12.97
N TYR A 37 5.06 12.35 12.26
CA TYR A 37 6.15 11.49 12.74
C TYR A 37 7.50 12.22 12.84
N LEU A 38 7.56 13.52 12.52
CA LEU A 38 8.82 14.27 12.60
C LEU A 38 9.36 14.31 14.03
N ASP A 39 8.48 14.57 15.00
CA ASP A 39 8.82 14.68 16.42
C ASP A 39 8.66 13.34 17.18
N ALA A 40 8.26 12.29 16.49
CA ALA A 40 8.10 10.97 17.10
C ALA A 40 9.45 10.25 17.18
N ASN A 41 10.19 10.45 18.25
CA ASN A 41 11.49 9.80 18.50
C ASN A 41 11.47 8.26 18.45
N SER A 42 10.30 7.66 18.33
CA SER A 42 10.09 6.20 18.31
C SER A 42 9.89 5.61 16.91
N ILE A 43 9.80 6.43 15.85
CA ILE A 43 9.53 5.98 14.49
C ILE A 43 10.62 6.45 13.55
N SER A 44 11.34 5.50 12.97
CA SER A 44 12.36 5.74 11.95
C SER A 44 11.81 5.50 10.55
N TRP A 45 12.01 6.43 9.63
CA TRP A 45 11.54 6.30 8.27
C TRP A 45 12.44 6.99 7.25
N ALA A 46 12.30 6.64 5.97
CA ALA A 46 13.09 7.19 4.88
C ALA A 46 12.25 7.37 3.62
N LEU A 47 12.80 8.12 2.67
CA LEU A 47 12.25 8.35 1.35
C LEU A 47 12.99 7.51 0.32
N ALA A 48 12.27 6.95 -0.65
CA ALA A 48 12.89 6.20 -1.72
C ALA A 48 12.29 6.55 -3.09
N GLY A 49 13.11 6.44 -4.13
CA GLY A 49 12.71 6.65 -5.51
C GLY A 49 13.88 6.55 -6.46
N ARG A 50 13.60 6.48 -7.77
CA ARG A 50 14.62 6.23 -8.81
C ARG A 50 15.45 7.45 -9.22
N ASN A 51 15.10 8.64 -8.77
CA ASN A 51 15.76 9.88 -9.19
C ASN A 51 16.18 10.70 -7.97
N MET A 52 17.47 10.65 -7.66
CA MET A 52 18.05 11.35 -6.51
C MET A 52 17.90 12.86 -6.59
N GLU A 53 17.97 13.44 -7.77
CA GLU A 53 17.78 14.89 -7.93
C GLU A 53 16.36 15.31 -7.50
N LYS A 54 15.33 14.58 -7.95
CA LYS A 54 13.94 14.82 -7.53
C LYS A 54 13.73 14.62 -6.04
N LEU A 55 14.37 13.63 -5.43
CA LEU A 55 14.30 13.40 -3.99
C LEU A 55 14.99 14.54 -3.20
N ASN A 56 16.15 14.99 -3.68
CA ASN A 56 16.85 16.13 -3.07
C ASN A 56 16.04 17.44 -3.21
N ASN A 57 15.38 17.65 -4.35
CA ASN A 57 14.50 18.80 -4.54
C ASN A 57 13.28 18.72 -3.61
N LEU A 58 12.65 17.55 -3.49
CA LEU A 58 11.56 17.33 -2.54
C LEU A 58 12.01 17.63 -1.09
N LYS A 59 13.23 17.19 -0.74
CA LYS A 59 13.81 17.45 0.59
C LYS A 59 13.94 18.94 0.87
N LYS A 60 14.38 19.72 -0.13
CA LYS A 60 14.49 21.17 -0.04
C LYS A 60 13.11 21.85 0.00
N ASP A 61 12.20 21.46 -0.89
CA ASP A 61 10.86 22.07 -1.03
C ASP A 61 10.02 21.93 0.24
N LEU A 62 10.12 20.79 0.91
CA LEU A 62 9.38 20.48 2.13
C LEU A 62 10.18 20.74 3.43
N ASN A 63 11.40 21.28 3.34
CA ASN A 63 12.30 21.48 4.48
C ASN A 63 12.47 20.20 5.32
N ILE A 64 12.67 19.05 4.64
CA ILE A 64 12.81 17.75 5.30
C ILE A 64 14.15 17.70 6.03
N PRO A 65 14.18 17.40 7.34
CA PRO A 65 15.39 17.34 8.12
C PRO A 65 16.39 16.29 7.62
N ASP A 66 17.68 16.54 7.89
CA ASP A 66 18.77 15.67 7.43
C ASP A 66 18.73 14.26 8.03
N GLN A 67 18.12 14.10 9.17
CA GLN A 67 17.91 12.79 9.80
C GLN A 67 16.99 11.86 9.03
N ILE A 68 16.19 12.37 8.08
CA ILE A 68 15.39 11.56 7.19
C ILE A 68 16.21 11.24 5.94
N ASP A 69 16.59 9.99 5.82
CA ASP A 69 17.40 9.50 4.71
C ASP A 69 16.64 9.47 3.38
N ILE A 70 17.38 9.59 2.29
CA ILE A 70 16.88 9.36 0.95
C ILE A 70 17.64 8.19 0.30
N LEU A 71 16.90 7.28 -0.34
CA LEU A 71 17.41 6.06 -0.93
C LEU A 71 17.12 6.04 -2.43
N GLU A 72 18.16 5.79 -3.24
CA GLU A 72 17.95 5.55 -4.67
C GLU A 72 17.49 4.12 -4.88
N VAL A 73 16.30 3.95 -5.48
CA VAL A 73 15.69 2.64 -5.71
C VAL A 73 15.05 2.59 -7.09
N ASP A 74 15.53 1.67 -7.91
CA ASP A 74 14.97 1.38 -9.23
C ASP A 74 14.19 0.06 -9.20
N SER A 75 12.88 0.13 -9.52
CA SER A 75 11.98 -1.04 -9.60
C SER A 75 12.40 -2.08 -10.65
N THR A 76 13.25 -1.71 -11.61
CA THR A 76 13.74 -2.64 -12.62
C THR A 76 14.98 -3.42 -12.15
N ASN A 77 15.69 -2.92 -11.16
CA ASN A 77 16.92 -3.51 -10.62
C ASN A 77 16.64 -4.31 -9.34
N GLN A 78 16.82 -5.64 -9.41
CA GLN A 78 16.54 -6.52 -8.26
C GLN A 78 17.42 -6.21 -7.06
N GLN A 79 18.72 -5.98 -7.26
CA GLN A 79 19.64 -5.66 -6.14
C GLN A 79 19.25 -4.38 -5.41
N SER A 80 18.75 -3.37 -6.15
CA SER A 80 18.25 -2.13 -5.56
C SER A 80 17.02 -2.37 -4.68
N ILE A 81 16.12 -3.25 -5.13
CA ILE A 81 14.94 -3.66 -4.34
C ILE A 81 15.34 -4.46 -3.10
N ASP A 82 16.25 -5.43 -3.25
CA ASP A 82 16.73 -6.25 -2.14
C ASP A 82 17.36 -5.37 -1.05
N ASN A 83 18.17 -4.40 -1.46
CA ASN A 83 18.77 -3.43 -0.53
C ASN A 83 17.69 -2.61 0.21
N LEU A 84 16.70 -2.08 -0.50
CA LEU A 84 15.59 -1.35 0.13
C LEU A 84 14.87 -2.21 1.17
N VAL A 85 14.46 -3.41 0.76
CA VAL A 85 13.65 -4.32 1.60
C VAL A 85 14.44 -4.79 2.82
N SER A 86 15.77 -4.96 2.71
CA SER A 86 16.62 -5.32 3.84
C SER A 86 16.70 -4.25 4.93
N LEU A 87 16.46 -2.99 4.58
CA LEU A 87 16.59 -1.83 5.48
C LEU A 87 15.29 -1.48 6.23
N THR A 88 14.13 -1.96 5.79
CA THR A 88 12.85 -1.49 6.32
C THR A 88 11.93 -2.60 6.80
N LYS A 89 11.19 -2.35 7.89
CA LYS A 89 10.13 -3.26 8.38
C LYS A 89 8.90 -3.24 7.48
N CYS A 90 8.62 -2.10 6.83
CA CYS A 90 7.47 -1.94 5.95
C CYS A 90 7.83 -1.09 4.72
N VAL A 91 7.44 -1.54 3.54
CA VAL A 91 7.48 -0.73 2.32
C VAL A 91 6.10 -0.14 2.08
N LEU A 92 5.99 1.19 2.11
CA LEU A 92 4.83 1.94 1.64
C LEU A 92 5.13 2.44 0.23
N THR A 93 4.45 1.89 -0.77
CA THR A 93 4.74 2.26 -2.16
C THR A 93 3.60 3.02 -2.83
N THR A 94 3.98 4.10 -3.53
CA THR A 94 3.12 4.87 -4.42
C THR A 94 3.53 4.72 -5.88
N VAL A 95 4.39 3.74 -6.19
CA VAL A 95 4.93 3.50 -7.53
C VAL A 95 3.97 2.62 -8.33
N GLY A 96 3.20 3.23 -9.21
CA GLY A 96 2.32 2.56 -10.18
C GLY A 96 2.72 2.87 -11.64
N PRO A 97 2.12 2.18 -12.62
CA PRO A 97 1.20 1.03 -12.53
C PRO A 97 1.81 -0.19 -11.86
N TYR A 98 1.06 -0.81 -10.94
CA TYR A 98 1.57 -1.91 -10.12
C TYR A 98 1.81 -3.19 -10.91
N GLN A 99 0.99 -3.47 -11.90
CA GLN A 99 1.19 -4.60 -12.83
C GLN A 99 2.50 -4.50 -13.62
N LEU A 100 3.11 -3.29 -13.74
CA LEU A 100 4.38 -3.09 -14.43
C LEU A 100 5.57 -3.05 -13.47
N TYR A 101 5.40 -2.48 -12.29
CA TYR A 101 6.53 -2.16 -11.38
C TYR A 101 6.41 -2.80 -10.00
N GLY A 102 5.24 -3.36 -9.64
CA GLY A 102 4.97 -3.84 -8.29
C GLY A 102 5.42 -5.27 -8.00
N GLU A 103 5.57 -6.13 -9.04
CA GLU A 103 5.75 -7.56 -8.81
C GLU A 103 7.07 -7.91 -8.11
N LYS A 104 8.18 -7.31 -8.52
CA LYS A 104 9.48 -7.59 -7.91
C LYS A 104 9.51 -7.19 -6.43
N ILE A 105 9.08 -5.98 -6.12
CA ILE A 105 9.16 -5.46 -4.77
C ILE A 105 8.23 -6.22 -3.80
N ILE A 106 7.01 -6.55 -4.22
CA ILE A 106 6.09 -7.30 -3.36
C ILE A 106 6.59 -8.72 -3.10
N ARG A 107 7.14 -9.41 -4.11
CA ARG A 107 7.72 -10.75 -3.93
C ARG A 107 8.95 -10.72 -3.02
N THR A 108 9.80 -9.70 -3.14
CA THR A 108 10.94 -9.53 -2.23
C THR A 108 10.47 -9.24 -0.80
N CYS A 109 9.44 -8.40 -0.62
CA CYS A 109 8.86 -8.17 0.71
C CYS A 109 8.35 -9.49 1.32
N ILE A 110 7.62 -10.29 0.54
CA ILE A 110 7.09 -11.58 0.98
C ILE A 110 8.22 -12.53 1.38
N SER A 111 9.23 -12.70 0.54
CA SER A 111 10.35 -13.62 0.83
C SER A 111 11.20 -13.19 2.03
N SER A 112 11.22 -11.90 2.35
CA SER A 112 12.03 -11.32 3.44
C SER A 112 11.23 -11.07 4.74
N GLY A 113 9.96 -11.45 4.80
CA GLY A 113 9.10 -11.16 5.95
C GLY A 113 8.87 -9.67 6.19
N THR A 114 9.07 -8.83 5.16
CA THR A 114 8.84 -7.38 5.21
C THR A 114 7.38 -7.09 4.92
N ASP A 115 6.77 -6.18 5.67
CA ASP A 115 5.42 -5.74 5.40
C ASP A 115 5.35 -4.85 4.15
N TYR A 116 4.22 -4.86 3.46
CA TYR A 116 4.00 -4.10 2.24
C TYR A 116 2.61 -3.45 2.25
N VAL A 117 2.56 -2.18 1.92
CA VAL A 117 1.30 -1.43 1.73
C VAL A 117 1.36 -0.59 0.46
N ASP A 118 0.23 -0.50 -0.24
CA ASP A 118 0.12 0.29 -1.46
C ASP A 118 -1.24 0.98 -1.58
N LEU A 119 -1.46 1.69 -2.68
CA LEU A 119 -2.74 2.29 -3.06
C LEU A 119 -3.22 1.74 -4.42
N CYS A 120 -2.97 0.47 -4.68
CA CYS A 120 -3.28 -0.19 -5.93
C CYS A 120 -4.78 -0.20 -6.24
N GLY A 121 -5.14 0.20 -7.46
CA GLY A 121 -6.48 0.10 -8.02
C GLY A 121 -6.54 -0.88 -9.22
N GLU A 122 -5.72 -1.94 -9.22
CA GLU A 122 -5.56 -2.89 -10.32
C GLU A 122 -5.99 -4.30 -9.89
N PRO A 123 -7.32 -4.59 -9.79
CA PRO A 123 -7.84 -5.81 -9.14
C PRO A 123 -7.34 -7.11 -9.77
N GLY A 124 -7.14 -7.14 -11.09
CA GLY A 124 -6.60 -8.32 -11.76
C GLY A 124 -5.18 -8.67 -11.33
N TRP A 125 -4.33 -7.65 -11.16
CA TRP A 125 -2.97 -7.84 -10.64
C TRP A 125 -3.00 -8.27 -9.17
N MET A 126 -3.81 -7.62 -8.35
CA MET A 126 -3.96 -8.00 -6.93
C MET A 126 -4.40 -9.44 -6.78
N HIS A 127 -5.41 -9.86 -7.54
CA HIS A 127 -5.90 -11.25 -7.54
C HIS A 127 -4.79 -12.25 -7.90
N LYS A 128 -4.00 -11.94 -8.95
CA LYS A 128 -2.83 -12.74 -9.34
C LYS A 128 -1.85 -12.91 -8.18
N ILE A 129 -1.43 -11.81 -7.56
CA ILE A 129 -0.46 -11.84 -6.46
C ILE A 129 -1.02 -12.59 -5.24
N ILE A 130 -2.28 -12.37 -4.89
CA ILE A 130 -2.93 -13.08 -3.78
C ILE A 130 -2.94 -14.59 -4.04
N SER A 131 -3.35 -15.03 -5.24
CA SER A 131 -3.42 -16.44 -5.55
C SER A 131 -2.06 -17.13 -5.63
N GLU A 132 -1.03 -16.43 -6.09
CA GLU A 132 0.30 -17.00 -6.23
C GLU A 132 1.16 -16.93 -4.96
N CYS A 133 0.92 -15.95 -4.07
CA CYS A 133 1.87 -15.62 -3.00
C CYS A 133 1.28 -15.71 -1.57
N SER A 134 -0.03 -15.97 -1.39
CA SER A 134 -0.65 -15.98 -0.06
C SER A 134 0.00 -16.96 0.92
N ASP A 135 0.37 -18.14 0.47
CA ASP A 135 0.97 -19.15 1.34
C ASP A 135 2.42 -18.80 1.72
N ASP A 136 3.16 -18.18 0.82
CA ASP A 136 4.51 -17.73 1.11
C ASP A 136 4.51 -16.51 2.04
N ALA A 137 3.56 -15.59 1.89
CA ALA A 137 3.37 -14.47 2.81
C ALA A 137 3.00 -14.96 4.23
N LYS A 138 2.14 -15.99 4.34
CA LYS A 138 1.82 -16.61 5.64
C LYS A 138 3.05 -17.26 6.29
N LYS A 139 3.85 -17.99 5.50
CA LYS A 139 5.07 -18.66 5.98
C LYS A 139 6.13 -17.68 6.46
N SER A 140 6.34 -16.57 5.71
CA SER A 140 7.33 -15.54 6.08
C SER A 140 6.82 -14.59 7.18
N GLY A 141 5.51 -14.57 7.46
CA GLY A 141 4.89 -13.63 8.37
C GLY A 141 4.76 -12.21 7.83
N SER A 142 5.00 -12.00 6.53
CA SER A 142 4.83 -10.72 5.85
C SER A 142 3.35 -10.34 5.76
N ARG A 143 3.02 -9.12 6.12
CA ARG A 143 1.66 -8.54 5.96
C ARG A 143 1.62 -7.75 4.67
N ILE A 144 0.75 -8.17 3.75
CA ILE A 144 0.57 -7.53 2.45
C ILE A 144 -0.83 -6.91 2.43
N ILE A 145 -0.90 -5.57 2.34
CA ILE A 145 -2.16 -4.84 2.33
C ILE A 145 -2.21 -3.97 1.08
N PHE A 146 -3.07 -4.35 0.16
CA PHE A 146 -3.35 -3.57 -1.05
C PHE A 146 -4.35 -2.45 -0.79
N SER A 147 -4.40 -1.50 -1.72
CA SER A 147 -5.49 -0.51 -1.80
C SER A 147 -5.67 0.35 -0.55
N CYS A 148 -4.59 0.80 0.09
CA CYS A 148 -4.62 1.66 1.27
C CYS A 148 -4.91 3.13 0.94
N GLY A 149 -5.53 3.42 -0.22
CA GLY A 149 -5.86 4.76 -0.67
C GLY A 149 -7.31 5.18 -0.40
N PHE A 150 -7.65 6.39 -0.85
CA PHE A 150 -8.99 6.99 -0.69
C PHE A 150 -10.09 6.14 -1.33
N ASP A 151 -9.82 5.49 -2.46
CA ASP A 151 -10.83 4.72 -3.19
C ASP A 151 -11.29 3.45 -2.44
N SER A 152 -10.60 3.07 -1.37
CA SER A 152 -10.85 1.82 -0.66
C SER A 152 -11.04 2.03 0.84
N ILE A 153 -10.06 2.60 1.54
CA ILE A 153 -10.06 2.67 3.02
C ILE A 153 -11.29 3.36 3.61
N PRO A 154 -11.75 4.55 3.16
CA PRO A 154 -12.94 5.19 3.71
C PRO A 154 -14.22 4.37 3.50
N PHE A 155 -14.29 3.58 2.42
CA PHE A 155 -15.45 2.75 2.13
C PHE A 155 -15.46 1.49 2.99
N ASP A 156 -14.32 0.82 3.12
CA ASP A 156 -14.17 -0.37 3.95
C ASP A 156 -14.44 -0.06 5.43
N LEU A 157 -13.76 0.97 5.96
CA LEU A 157 -13.99 1.43 7.33
C LEU A 157 -15.40 2.00 7.54
N GLY A 158 -16.00 2.59 6.50
CA GLY A 158 -17.39 3.04 6.55
C GLY A 158 -18.38 1.89 6.67
N VAL A 159 -18.13 0.75 6.04
CA VAL A 159 -18.92 -0.47 6.21
C VAL A 159 -18.75 -1.01 7.63
N LEU A 160 -17.52 -1.11 8.14
CA LEU A 160 -17.24 -1.54 9.51
C LEU A 160 -17.99 -0.65 10.52
N PHE A 161 -17.83 0.65 10.41
CA PHE A 161 -18.53 1.62 11.26
C PHE A 161 -20.05 1.44 11.24
N ALA A 162 -20.64 1.31 10.04
CA ALA A 162 -22.08 1.10 9.91
C ALA A 162 -22.55 -0.22 10.55
N GLN A 163 -21.74 -1.27 10.46
CA GLN A 163 -22.04 -2.56 11.07
C GLN A 163 -21.93 -2.50 12.61
N GLU A 164 -20.90 -1.86 13.14
CA GLU A 164 -20.75 -1.65 14.60
C GLU A 164 -21.90 -0.82 15.17
N GLU A 165 -22.31 0.26 14.49
CA GLU A 165 -23.43 1.09 14.88
C GLU A 165 -24.77 0.31 14.87
N THR A 166 -25.01 -0.53 13.86
CA THR A 166 -26.24 -1.33 13.81
C THR A 166 -26.24 -2.44 14.86
N MET A 167 -25.09 -3.05 15.11
CA MET A 167 -24.96 -4.02 16.18
C MET A 167 -25.23 -3.38 17.55
N SER A 168 -24.65 -2.22 17.81
CA SER A 168 -24.83 -1.49 19.07
C SER A 168 -26.28 -1.07 19.30
N ARG A 169 -26.98 -0.58 18.27
CA ARG A 169 -28.35 -0.06 18.38
C ARG A 169 -29.44 -1.12 18.31
N TYR A 170 -29.22 -2.16 17.51
CA TYR A 170 -30.27 -3.14 17.17
C TYR A 170 -29.91 -4.58 17.51
N ASN A 171 -28.74 -4.82 18.08
CA ASN A 171 -28.19 -6.14 18.40
C ASN A 171 -28.19 -7.11 17.19
N LYS A 172 -27.95 -6.56 16.01
CA LYS A 172 -27.81 -7.32 14.75
C LYS A 172 -27.04 -6.52 13.72
N TYR A 173 -26.39 -7.21 12.79
CA TYR A 173 -25.73 -6.59 11.65
C TYR A 173 -26.73 -6.17 10.57
N ALA A 174 -26.40 -5.12 9.83
CA ALA A 174 -27.18 -4.72 8.67
C ALA A 174 -27.04 -5.76 7.55
N SER A 175 -28.15 -6.14 6.94
CA SER A 175 -28.17 -7.06 5.80
C SER A 175 -27.63 -6.42 4.50
N SER A 176 -27.58 -5.09 4.45
CA SER A 176 -27.08 -4.32 3.32
C SER A 176 -26.56 -2.98 3.76
N VAL A 177 -25.37 -2.61 3.27
CA VAL A 177 -24.77 -1.28 3.47
C VAL A 177 -24.53 -0.65 2.08
N ARG A 178 -24.92 0.63 1.92
CA ARG A 178 -24.74 1.37 0.66
C ARG A 178 -23.98 2.65 0.92
N GLY A 179 -22.70 2.69 0.51
CA GLY A 179 -21.88 3.90 0.48
C GLY A 179 -22.19 4.76 -0.75
N ARG A 180 -22.20 6.10 -0.58
CA ARG A 180 -22.34 7.06 -1.67
C ARG A 180 -21.43 8.25 -1.45
N VAL A 181 -20.61 8.58 -2.45
CA VAL A 181 -19.87 9.83 -2.49
C VAL A 181 -20.83 10.93 -2.93
N ARG A 182 -21.07 11.93 -2.06
CA ARG A 182 -21.98 13.06 -2.36
C ARG A 182 -21.30 14.26 -3.02
N GLY A 183 -20.00 14.38 -2.82
CA GLY A 183 -19.21 15.45 -3.41
C GLY A 183 -17.75 15.05 -3.41
N MET A 184 -17.05 15.44 -4.45
CA MET A 184 -15.61 15.23 -4.59
C MET A 184 -15.03 16.48 -5.23
N ASN A 185 -13.94 16.99 -4.67
CA ASN A 185 -13.19 18.11 -5.23
C ASN A 185 -11.74 17.65 -5.41
N GLY A 186 -11.26 17.64 -6.64
CA GLY A 186 -9.92 17.17 -6.99
C GLY A 186 -9.83 16.67 -8.42
N GLU A 187 -8.60 16.36 -8.84
CA GLU A 187 -8.29 15.83 -10.17
C GLU A 187 -7.62 14.46 -10.05
N PHE A 188 -7.67 13.67 -11.12
CA PHE A 188 -6.96 12.41 -11.20
C PHE A 188 -5.45 12.66 -11.33
N SER A 189 -4.65 11.95 -10.51
CA SER A 189 -3.20 11.99 -10.65
C SER A 189 -2.76 11.33 -11.97
N GLY A 190 -1.57 11.70 -12.47
CA GLY A 190 -0.98 11.04 -13.62
C GLY A 190 -0.77 9.53 -13.42
N GLY A 191 -0.51 9.09 -12.17
CA GLY A 191 -0.44 7.68 -11.80
C GLY A 191 -1.78 6.97 -11.96
N THR A 192 -2.88 7.57 -11.50
CA THR A 192 -4.24 7.05 -11.68
C THR A 192 -4.61 6.90 -13.16
N ALA A 193 -4.29 7.90 -13.99
CA ALA A 193 -4.52 7.84 -15.43
C ALA A 193 -3.69 6.72 -16.10
N ALA A 194 -2.44 6.53 -15.70
CA ALA A 194 -1.57 5.47 -16.20
C ALA A 194 -2.07 4.07 -15.81
N SER A 195 -2.47 3.87 -14.56
CA SER A 195 -3.05 2.60 -14.08
C SER A 195 -4.37 2.27 -14.79
N MET A 196 -5.25 3.26 -14.98
CA MET A 196 -6.49 3.06 -15.74
C MET A 196 -6.21 2.64 -17.19
N LYS A 197 -5.25 3.29 -17.87
CA LYS A 197 -4.84 2.90 -19.23
C LYS A 197 -4.28 1.49 -19.27
N ALA A 198 -3.44 1.11 -18.30
CA ALA A 198 -2.86 -0.22 -18.22
C ALA A 198 -3.94 -1.29 -17.97
N THR A 199 -4.90 -1.04 -17.08
CA THR A 199 -6.04 -1.92 -16.80
C THR A 199 -6.93 -2.09 -18.04
N MET A 200 -7.27 -1.00 -18.75
CA MET A 200 -8.03 -1.09 -20.00
C MET A 200 -7.33 -1.90 -21.08
N SER A 201 -6.00 -1.81 -21.17
CA SER A 201 -5.22 -2.63 -22.10
C SER A 201 -5.27 -4.11 -21.72
N SER A 202 -5.19 -4.45 -20.44
CA SER A 202 -5.28 -5.83 -19.93
C SER A 202 -6.66 -6.43 -20.19
N LEU A 203 -7.73 -5.65 -20.03
CA LEU A 203 -9.11 -6.10 -20.32
C LEU A 203 -9.33 -6.48 -21.78
N LYS A 204 -8.65 -5.81 -22.71
CA LYS A 204 -8.70 -6.14 -24.14
C LYS A 204 -8.04 -7.49 -24.46
N THR A 205 -7.00 -7.84 -23.72
CA THR A 205 -6.21 -9.07 -23.92
C THR A 205 -6.74 -10.25 -23.11
N ASN A 206 -7.40 -9.99 -21.98
CA ASN A 206 -7.97 -11.02 -21.10
C ASN A 206 -9.32 -10.58 -20.52
N PRO A 207 -10.44 -10.81 -21.23
CA PRO A 207 -11.78 -10.43 -20.79
C PRO A 207 -12.23 -11.07 -19.47
N ALA A 208 -11.65 -12.20 -19.08
CA ALA A 208 -11.97 -12.88 -17.80
C ALA A 208 -11.64 -12.02 -16.57
N VAL A 209 -10.70 -11.07 -16.69
CA VAL A 209 -10.33 -10.14 -15.61
C VAL A 209 -11.49 -9.18 -15.26
N SER A 210 -12.42 -8.93 -16.19
CA SER A 210 -13.59 -8.07 -15.93
C SER A 210 -14.62 -8.66 -14.97
N TYR A 211 -14.57 -9.97 -14.71
CA TYR A 211 -15.47 -10.70 -13.82
C TYR A 211 -14.87 -11.04 -12.46
N THR A 212 -13.62 -10.67 -12.20
CA THR A 212 -13.06 -10.78 -10.85
C THR A 212 -13.70 -9.74 -9.94
N HIS A 213 -14.93 -10.03 -9.50
CA HIS A 213 -15.47 -9.35 -8.34
C HIS A 213 -14.59 -9.70 -7.15
N LEU A 214 -14.01 -8.69 -6.50
CA LEU A 214 -13.57 -8.79 -5.12
C LEU A 214 -14.83 -8.95 -4.26
N THR A 215 -15.43 -10.13 -4.28
CA THR A 215 -16.32 -10.55 -3.22
C THR A 215 -15.41 -10.84 -2.05
N LEU A 216 -15.38 -9.95 -1.07
CA LEU A 216 -14.92 -10.30 0.25
C LEU A 216 -15.65 -11.60 0.63
N PRO A 217 -14.93 -12.65 1.05
CA PRO A 217 -15.59 -13.86 1.51
C PRO A 217 -16.35 -13.52 2.79
N THR A 218 -17.60 -13.17 2.67
CA THR A 218 -18.56 -13.23 3.77
C THR A 218 -18.85 -14.70 4.00
N LYS A 219 -17.93 -15.44 4.58
CA LYS A 219 -18.25 -16.69 5.22
C LYS A 219 -19.04 -16.35 6.49
N GLN A 220 -20.33 -16.32 6.37
CA GLN A 220 -21.18 -16.68 7.48
C GLN A 220 -21.00 -18.19 7.66
N ASP A 221 -20.13 -18.60 8.57
CA ASP A 221 -20.21 -19.91 9.15
C ASP A 221 -21.47 -19.88 10.06
N GLY A 222 -22.60 -20.26 9.48
CA GLY A 222 -23.78 -20.60 10.22
C GLY A 222 -23.54 -21.95 10.88
N GLY A 223 -23.56 -21.98 12.17
CA GLY A 223 -23.68 -23.12 13.05
C GLY A 223 -24.63 -22.73 14.14
#